data_09698abfe2b8496de91c59b7f1078ca8
#
_entry.id   09698abfe2b8496de91c59b7f1078ca8
#
_cell.length_a   1.000
_cell.length_b   1.000
_cell.length_c   1.000
_cell.angle_alpha   90.00
_cell.angle_beta   90.00
_cell.angle_gamma   90.00
#
_symmetry.space_group_name_H-M   'P 1'
#
loop_
_entity.id
_entity.type
_entity.pdbx_description
1 polymer ?
#
loop_
_entity_poly.entity_id
_entity_poly.type
_entity_poly.pdbx_seq_one_letter_code
_entity_poly.pdbx_strand_id
1 'polypeptide(L)'
;MLDLYKYLNPDDPDLKGTDYITELWRNIFNDPERYYFVIKEDGRLVSTCTLAIIKNLTRSGRPFGLIENVVTHPEHRKKGYGTLVLRKAVEIARENNCYKVMLLTSQKDEPTLNFYEKAGFSRGEKTGFIVRM
;
A
#
# COMPACT_ATOMS: atom_id res chain seq x y z
N MET A 1 -8.82 5.05 9.04
CA MET A 1 -7.51 4.56 8.58
C MET A 1 -6.72 3.91 9.70
N LEU A 2 -6.43 4.62 10.80
CA LEU A 2 -5.63 4.05 11.91
C LEU A 2 -6.23 2.76 12.49
N ASP A 3 -7.54 2.67 12.61
CA ASP A 3 -8.19 1.43 13.08
C ASP A 3 -7.91 0.24 12.15
N LEU A 4 -7.92 0.49 10.85
CA LEU A 4 -7.62 -0.55 9.86
C LEU A 4 -6.15 -0.98 9.94
N TYR A 5 -5.24 -0.04 10.20
CA TYR A 5 -3.81 -0.34 10.35
C TYR A 5 -3.47 -1.16 11.58
N LYS A 6 -4.33 -1.23 12.59
CA LYS A 6 -4.16 -2.13 13.74
C LYS A 6 -4.12 -3.61 13.33
N TYR A 7 -4.72 -3.96 12.19
CA TYR A 7 -4.62 -5.33 11.66
C TYR A 7 -3.26 -5.63 11.00
N LEU A 8 -2.48 -4.61 10.65
CA LEU A 8 -1.10 -4.76 10.18
C LEU A 8 -0.12 -4.78 11.35
N ASN A 9 -0.28 -3.83 12.27
CA ASN A 9 0.65 -3.57 13.36
C ASN A 9 -0.15 -3.41 14.67
N PRO A 10 -0.58 -4.53 15.29
CA PRO A 10 -1.43 -4.48 16.49
C PRO A 10 -0.74 -3.85 17.70
N ASP A 11 0.59 -3.90 17.75
CA ASP A 11 1.39 -3.38 18.85
C ASP A 11 1.72 -1.88 18.74
N ASP A 12 1.38 -1.24 17.63
CA ASP A 12 1.58 0.20 17.47
C ASP A 12 0.76 0.99 18.51
N PRO A 13 1.32 2.08 19.08
CA PRO A 13 0.57 2.91 20.01
C PRO A 13 -0.65 3.55 19.34
N ASP A 14 -1.68 3.83 20.15
CA ASP A 14 -2.84 4.58 19.66
C ASP A 14 -2.53 6.08 19.67
N LEU A 15 -2.34 6.63 18.49
CA LEU A 15 -2.02 8.05 18.28
C LEU A 15 -3.22 8.86 17.77
N LYS A 16 -4.43 8.28 17.80
CA LYS A 16 -5.64 8.98 17.35
C LYS A 16 -5.85 10.29 18.11
N GLY A 17 -6.22 11.31 17.35
CA GLY A 17 -6.56 12.62 17.93
C GLY A 17 -5.37 13.41 18.45
N THR A 18 -4.14 12.93 18.28
CA THR A 18 -2.95 13.72 18.64
C THR A 18 -2.68 14.79 17.58
N ASP A 19 -2.12 15.94 18.01
CA ASP A 19 -1.73 17.01 17.08
C ASP A 19 -0.70 16.50 16.08
N TYR A 20 0.23 15.67 16.52
CA TYR A 20 1.25 15.04 15.67
C TYR A 20 0.62 14.27 14.50
N ILE A 21 -0.35 13.39 14.76
CA ILE A 21 -1.03 12.61 13.72
C ILE A 21 -1.85 13.49 12.79
N THR A 22 -2.49 14.51 13.33
CA THR A 22 -3.28 15.45 12.51
C THR A 22 -2.38 16.22 11.53
N GLU A 23 -1.24 16.69 11.99
CA GLU A 23 -0.28 17.38 11.14
C GLU A 23 0.39 16.45 10.12
N LEU A 24 0.79 15.25 10.56
CA LEU A 24 1.35 14.24 9.67
C LEU A 24 0.36 13.89 8.55
N TRP A 25 -0.91 13.66 8.88
CA TRP A 25 -1.95 13.38 7.90
C TRP A 25 -2.14 14.52 6.90
N ARG A 26 -2.10 15.78 7.38
CA ARG A 26 -2.17 16.95 6.51
C ARG A 26 -1.01 16.98 5.51
N ASN A 27 0.21 16.69 5.97
CA ASN A 27 1.39 16.63 5.11
C ASN A 27 1.29 15.51 4.08
N ILE A 28 0.84 14.33 4.50
CA ILE A 28 0.60 13.19 3.61
C ILE A 28 -0.47 13.54 2.56
N PHE A 29 -1.58 14.13 2.97
CA PHE A 29 -2.69 14.48 2.08
C PHE A 29 -2.30 15.50 1.01
N ASN A 30 -1.37 16.39 1.33
CA ASN A 30 -0.86 17.41 0.41
C ASN A 30 0.34 16.93 -0.45
N ASP A 31 0.82 15.71 -0.25
CA ASP A 31 1.92 15.14 -1.05
C ASP A 31 1.38 14.64 -2.40
N PRO A 32 1.74 15.30 -3.53
CA PRO A 32 1.23 14.94 -4.85
C PRO A 32 1.77 13.59 -5.36
N GLU A 33 2.81 13.06 -4.75
CA GLU A 33 3.44 11.80 -5.15
C GLU A 33 3.00 10.62 -4.28
N ARG A 34 2.03 10.84 -3.38
CA ARG A 34 1.52 9.83 -2.46
C ARG A 34 0.02 9.63 -2.62
N TYR A 35 -0.39 8.40 -2.79
CA TYR A 35 -1.78 8.01 -3.02
C TYR A 35 -2.22 7.01 -1.96
N TYR A 36 -3.43 7.20 -1.47
CA TYR A 36 -4.13 6.29 -0.57
C TYR A 36 -5.37 5.76 -1.27
N PHE A 37 -5.40 4.48 -1.56
CA PHE A 37 -6.56 3.83 -2.15
C PHE A 37 -7.36 3.17 -1.04
N VAL A 38 -8.66 3.44 -1.01
CA VAL A 38 -9.52 2.96 0.07
C VAL A 38 -10.82 2.41 -0.50
N ILE A 39 -11.35 1.39 0.17
CA ILE A 39 -12.70 0.90 -0.05
C ILE A 39 -13.49 1.17 1.22
N LYS A 40 -14.66 1.78 1.05
CA LYS A 40 -15.66 1.97 2.12
C LYS A 40 -16.81 1.00 1.91
N GLU A 41 -17.28 0.43 3.00
CA GLU A 41 -18.50 -0.34 3.07
C GLU A 41 -19.26 0.10 4.32
N ASP A 42 -20.53 0.49 4.18
CA ASP A 42 -21.36 1.02 5.27
C ASP A 42 -20.69 2.15 6.08
N GLY A 43 -20.03 3.08 5.38
CA GLY A 43 -19.37 4.23 5.99
C GLY A 43 -18.02 3.93 6.67
N ARG A 44 -17.55 2.68 6.66
CA ARG A 44 -16.29 2.25 7.26
C ARG A 44 -15.24 1.95 6.20
N LEU A 45 -13.98 2.28 6.48
CA LEU A 45 -12.85 1.86 5.65
C LEU A 45 -12.58 0.37 5.90
N VAL A 46 -12.68 -0.44 4.86
CA VAL A 46 -12.54 -1.91 4.97
C VAL A 46 -11.34 -2.46 4.21
N SER A 47 -10.77 -1.70 3.29
CA SER A 47 -9.55 -2.08 2.58
C SER A 47 -8.77 -0.85 2.17
N THR A 48 -7.44 -0.97 2.14
CA THR A 48 -6.55 0.11 1.70
C THR A 48 -5.22 -0.42 1.20
N CYS A 49 -4.55 0.36 0.38
CA CYS A 49 -3.11 0.34 0.18
C CYS A 49 -2.61 1.76 -0.10
N THR A 50 -1.32 1.98 0.09
CA THR A 50 -0.66 3.23 -0.26
C THR A 50 0.26 3.02 -1.44
N LEU A 51 0.42 4.05 -2.27
CA LEU A 51 1.38 4.08 -3.37
C LEU A 51 2.22 5.35 -3.23
N ALA A 52 3.54 5.20 -3.22
CA ALA A 52 4.48 6.30 -3.39
C ALA A 52 5.06 6.26 -4.80
N ILE A 53 5.03 7.40 -5.50
CA ILE A 53 5.71 7.59 -6.77
C ILE A 53 7.10 8.17 -6.48
N ILE A 54 8.13 7.44 -6.86
CA ILE A 54 9.52 7.79 -6.54
C ILE A 54 10.23 8.20 -7.82
N LYS A 55 10.70 9.46 -7.85
CA LYS A 55 11.47 9.99 -8.97
C LYS A 55 12.78 9.23 -9.15
N ASN A 56 13.22 9.08 -10.38
CA ASN A 56 14.36 8.24 -10.70
C ASN A 56 15.10 8.79 -11.93
N LEU A 57 16.43 8.73 -11.89
CA LEU A 57 17.27 9.18 -13.00
C LEU A 57 17.55 8.11 -14.06
N THR A 58 17.50 6.83 -13.65
CA THR A 58 17.67 5.74 -14.60
C THR A 58 16.38 5.47 -15.39
N ARG A 59 16.40 4.53 -16.32
CA ARG A 59 15.23 4.17 -17.13
C ARG A 59 14.60 5.37 -17.86
N SER A 60 15.46 6.21 -18.44
CA SER A 60 15.05 7.43 -19.16
C SER A 60 14.31 8.43 -18.29
N GLY A 61 14.68 8.55 -17.01
CA GLY A 61 14.06 9.45 -16.05
C GLY A 61 12.66 9.03 -15.60
N ARG A 62 12.25 7.80 -15.89
CA ARG A 62 10.93 7.30 -15.47
C ARG A 62 10.92 6.97 -13.98
N PRO A 63 9.87 7.40 -13.25
CA PRO A 63 9.70 7.05 -11.83
C PRO A 63 9.35 5.57 -11.65
N PHE A 64 9.33 5.13 -10.40
CA PHE A 64 8.78 3.84 -10.01
C PHE A 64 7.81 3.98 -8.85
N GLY A 65 6.92 3.02 -8.69
CA GLY A 65 5.96 2.97 -7.60
C GLY A 65 6.38 2.00 -6.51
N LEU A 66 6.12 2.37 -5.25
CA LEU A 66 6.26 1.50 -4.09
C LEU A 66 4.91 1.42 -3.38
N ILE A 67 4.39 0.20 -3.22
CA ILE A 67 3.15 -0.04 -2.49
C ILE A 67 3.48 -0.50 -1.07
N GLU A 68 2.79 0.09 -0.10
CA GLU A 68 2.90 -0.22 1.32
C GLU A 68 1.52 -0.28 1.97
N ASN A 69 1.47 -0.79 3.20
CA ASN A 69 0.29 -0.78 4.05
C ASN A 69 -0.95 -1.40 3.38
N VAL A 70 -0.75 -2.55 2.74
CA VAL A 70 -1.85 -3.32 2.14
C VAL A 70 -2.61 -4.05 3.24
N VAL A 71 -3.86 -3.68 3.47
CA VAL A 71 -4.69 -4.32 4.49
C VAL A 71 -6.15 -4.34 4.09
N THR A 72 -6.81 -5.47 4.37
CA THR A 72 -8.27 -5.62 4.31
C THR A 72 -8.76 -6.10 5.65
N HIS A 73 -9.82 -5.45 6.16
CA HIS A 73 -10.46 -5.84 7.42
C HIS A 73 -10.82 -7.34 7.39
N PRO A 74 -10.53 -8.11 8.44
CA PRO A 74 -10.74 -9.56 8.44
C PRO A 74 -12.13 -10.02 8.02
N GLU A 75 -13.19 -9.31 8.44
CA GLU A 75 -14.58 -9.63 8.11
C GLU A 75 -14.95 -9.29 6.65
N HIS A 76 -14.09 -8.57 5.93
CA HIS A 76 -14.32 -8.14 4.55
C HIS A 76 -13.34 -8.78 3.56
N ARG A 77 -12.58 -9.79 4.00
CA ARG A 77 -11.68 -10.56 3.14
C ARG A 77 -12.46 -11.48 2.20
N LYS A 78 -11.78 -11.97 1.16
CA LYS A 78 -12.34 -12.86 0.13
C LYS A 78 -13.47 -12.24 -0.71
N LYS A 79 -13.60 -10.91 -0.68
CA LYS A 79 -14.52 -10.12 -1.53
C LYS A 79 -13.80 -9.45 -2.72
N GLY A 80 -12.50 -9.65 -2.88
CA GLY A 80 -11.70 -9.04 -3.94
C GLY A 80 -11.25 -7.60 -3.66
N TYR A 81 -11.46 -7.07 -2.48
CA TYR A 81 -11.14 -5.67 -2.15
C TYR A 81 -9.65 -5.36 -2.19
N GLY A 82 -8.82 -6.25 -1.63
CA GLY A 82 -7.37 -6.11 -1.71
C GLY A 82 -6.87 -6.07 -3.15
N THR A 83 -7.40 -6.91 -4.01
CA THR A 83 -7.06 -6.92 -5.44
C THR A 83 -7.49 -5.62 -6.11
N LEU A 84 -8.65 -5.06 -5.76
CA LEU A 84 -9.13 -3.81 -6.33
C LEU A 84 -8.21 -2.63 -5.98
N VAL A 85 -7.82 -2.48 -4.71
CA VAL A 85 -6.92 -1.38 -4.32
C VAL A 85 -5.54 -1.53 -4.96
N LEU A 86 -5.00 -2.75 -5.07
CA LEU A 86 -3.74 -3.00 -5.75
C LEU A 86 -3.80 -2.68 -7.24
N ARG A 87 -4.85 -3.10 -7.93
CA ARG A 87 -5.04 -2.80 -9.35
C ARG A 87 -5.16 -1.31 -9.61
N LYS A 88 -5.88 -0.59 -8.74
CA LYS A 88 -5.99 0.87 -8.87
C LYS A 88 -4.64 1.55 -8.64
N ALA A 89 -3.85 1.09 -7.68
CA ALA A 89 -2.50 1.60 -7.47
C ALA A 89 -1.61 1.39 -8.71
N VAL A 90 -1.66 0.21 -9.33
CA VAL A 90 -0.90 -0.07 -10.56
C VAL A 90 -1.38 0.80 -11.74
N GLU A 91 -2.68 1.03 -11.86
CA GLU A 91 -3.25 1.92 -12.88
C GLU A 91 -2.70 3.35 -12.73
N ILE A 92 -2.75 3.91 -11.53
CA ILE A 92 -2.22 5.25 -11.25
C ILE A 92 -0.71 5.33 -11.48
N ALA A 93 0.04 4.30 -11.09
CA ALA A 93 1.48 4.24 -11.38
C ALA A 93 1.75 4.25 -12.89
N ARG A 94 0.94 3.56 -13.68
CA ARG A 94 1.05 3.55 -15.15
C ARG A 94 0.74 4.93 -15.73
N GLU A 95 -0.30 5.60 -15.25
CA GLU A 95 -0.66 6.97 -15.66
C GLU A 95 0.46 7.98 -15.34
N ASN A 96 1.23 7.73 -14.28
CA ASN A 96 2.40 8.52 -13.88
C ASN A 96 3.70 8.07 -14.58
N ASN A 97 3.61 7.24 -15.63
CA ASN A 97 4.75 6.77 -16.40
C ASN A 97 5.77 5.93 -15.60
N CYS A 98 5.35 5.31 -14.50
CA CYS A 98 6.23 4.40 -13.76
C CYS A 98 6.69 3.23 -14.64
N TYR A 99 7.98 2.86 -14.53
CA TYR A 99 8.49 1.70 -15.26
C TYR A 99 8.30 0.37 -14.52
N LYS A 100 8.02 0.45 -13.21
CA LYS A 100 7.69 -0.69 -12.36
C LYS A 100 6.92 -0.26 -11.13
N VAL A 101 6.26 -1.20 -10.50
CA VAL A 101 5.69 -1.07 -9.15
C VAL A 101 6.20 -2.23 -8.31
N MET A 102 6.64 -1.96 -7.10
CA MET A 102 7.16 -2.96 -6.16
C MET A 102 6.35 -2.96 -4.88
N LEU A 103 6.34 -4.08 -4.22
CA LEU A 103 5.92 -4.22 -2.82
C LEU A 103 6.76 -5.31 -2.14
N LEU A 104 6.81 -5.24 -0.82
CA LEU A 104 7.41 -6.26 0.02
C LEU A 104 6.34 -6.78 0.98
N THR A 105 6.41 -8.05 1.31
CA THR A 105 5.57 -8.64 2.35
C THR A 105 6.41 -9.45 3.33
N SER A 106 6.10 -9.33 4.61
CA SER A 106 6.68 -10.19 5.63
C SER A 106 6.02 -11.56 5.69
N GLN A 107 4.82 -11.69 5.12
CA GLN A 107 4.10 -12.96 5.05
C GLN A 107 4.73 -13.86 3.99
N LYS A 108 4.97 -15.12 4.35
CA LYS A 108 5.62 -16.11 3.47
C LYS A 108 4.71 -17.27 3.15
N ASP A 109 3.47 -17.23 3.61
CA ASP A 109 2.47 -18.27 3.36
C ASP A 109 1.98 -18.21 1.91
N GLU A 110 1.74 -19.37 1.32
CA GLU A 110 1.31 -19.47 -0.07
C GLU A 110 0.02 -18.72 -0.39
N PRO A 111 -1.02 -18.69 0.47
CA PRO A 111 -2.21 -17.89 0.19
C PRO A 111 -1.93 -16.39 -0.01
N THR A 112 -1.05 -15.79 0.80
CA THR A 112 -0.66 -14.37 0.66
C THR A 112 0.16 -14.16 -0.61
N LEU A 113 1.14 -15.02 -0.89
CA LEU A 113 1.97 -14.91 -2.09
C LEU A 113 1.13 -15.07 -3.36
N ASN A 114 0.21 -16.04 -3.38
CA ASN A 114 -0.73 -16.22 -4.47
C ASN A 114 -1.67 -15.04 -4.67
N PHE A 115 -2.09 -14.39 -3.58
CA PHE A 115 -2.89 -13.18 -3.63
C PHE A 115 -2.20 -12.06 -4.45
N TYR A 116 -0.93 -11.82 -4.18
CA TYR A 116 -0.17 -10.81 -4.93
C TYR A 116 0.07 -11.23 -6.38
N GLU A 117 0.36 -12.49 -6.64
CA GLU A 117 0.52 -12.99 -8.00
C GLU A 117 -0.78 -12.85 -8.82
N LYS A 118 -1.93 -13.16 -8.24
CA LYS A 118 -3.24 -12.96 -8.88
C LYS A 118 -3.56 -11.49 -9.14
N ALA A 119 -3.01 -10.58 -8.34
CA ALA A 119 -3.11 -9.14 -8.55
C ALA A 119 -2.17 -8.62 -9.66
N GLY A 120 -1.31 -9.46 -10.22
CA GLY A 120 -0.43 -9.14 -11.33
C GLY A 120 1.04 -8.93 -10.95
N PHE A 121 1.43 -9.22 -9.71
CA PHE A 121 2.82 -9.08 -9.25
C PHE A 121 3.59 -10.39 -9.44
N SER A 122 4.84 -10.28 -9.88
CA SER A 122 5.76 -11.42 -9.98
C SER A 122 6.62 -11.50 -8.73
N ARG A 123 6.73 -12.68 -8.13
CA ARG A 123 7.70 -12.93 -7.05
C ARG A 123 9.01 -13.45 -7.62
N GLY A 124 10.10 -13.19 -6.92
CA GLY A 124 11.41 -13.78 -7.26
C GLY A 124 12.23 -13.00 -8.29
N GLU A 125 11.72 -11.92 -8.88
CA GLU A 125 12.51 -11.08 -9.80
C GLU A 125 13.62 -10.32 -9.07
N LYS A 126 13.40 -9.96 -7.80
CA LYS A 126 14.33 -9.25 -6.93
C LYS A 126 14.27 -9.82 -5.53
N THR A 127 15.40 -9.71 -4.82
CA THR A 127 15.46 -10.04 -3.39
C THR A 127 15.45 -8.75 -2.57
N GLY A 128 14.53 -8.67 -1.62
CA GLY A 128 14.45 -7.56 -0.69
C GLY A 128 15.46 -7.71 0.46
N PHE A 129 16.05 -6.61 0.86
CA PHE A 129 16.87 -6.51 2.07
C PHE A 129 16.29 -5.43 2.97
N ILE A 130 16.31 -5.65 4.27
CA ILE A 130 15.77 -4.73 5.25
C ILE A 130 16.76 -4.56 6.40
N VAL A 131 16.92 -3.33 6.88
CA VAL A 131 17.56 -3.03 8.16
C VAL A 131 16.52 -2.39 9.06
N ARG A 132 16.42 -2.88 10.28
CA ARG A 132 15.50 -2.30 11.28
C ARG A 132 16.25 -1.27 12.13
N MET A 133 15.56 -0.17 12.42
CA MET A 133 16.05 0.88 13.31
C MET A 133 15.57 0.65 14.76
#